data_76757867da6eb0a0b3dd3e9d135c2e7f
#
_entry.id   76757867da6eb0a0b3dd3e9d135c2e7f
#
_cell.length_a   1.000
_cell.length_b   1.000
_cell.length_c   1.000
_cell.angle_alpha   90.00
_cell.angle_beta   90.00
_cell.angle_gamma   90.00
#
_symmetry.space_group_name_H-M   'P 1'
#
loop_
_entity.id
_entity.type
_entity.pdbx_description
1 polymer ?
#
loop_
_entity_poly.entity_id
_entity_poly.type
_entity_poly.pdbx_seq_one_letter_code
_entity_poly.pdbx_strand_id
1 'polypeptide(L)'
;MATWLYRIGEAAARRAWAVILTWVLIVAGVAGAYTAFHGKLSNTFTMPGTQTQQLSDELAQRFPSANRGSGQIILTTGDGTALTEEQKQAFSAALSALPSEVPSVDAVTDPFTTTSKLAEAKTQLDEAHAKIDAAPSQIEDGKKQLNAATSQLEGGMKQIADNEKKLDDSQEQITAGRKQLDDAQKQLDDAQAQLKDGYAQAEAAGSPTAMMEQLNTQQAQLTEQQNALNQQRDTLAESQKQVDAGRAEIASKKDELAEGKKKLDEQRNQLQKTESDLPAQREQLERQQKLYDFTSGYRMVSEDQSTAIATVSFKKKIYEVPSAELQKVMSDLKAANLHGATVQFDANLSESALGGGSHTGEVAGMVIAFIVPACRF
;
A
#
# COMPACT_ATOMS: atom_id res chain seq x y z
N MET A 1 86.17 9.46 -29.76
CA MET A 1 84.78 9.76 -29.98
C MET A 1 84.48 10.86 -30.96
N ALA A 2 85.25 11.94 -31.00
CA ALA A 2 85.06 13.04 -31.94
C ALA A 2 85.12 12.66 -33.43
N THR A 3 86.03 11.77 -33.78
CA THR A 3 86.18 11.31 -35.18
C THR A 3 85.00 10.47 -35.70
N TRP A 4 84.29 9.82 -34.82
CA TRP A 4 83.10 9.01 -35.20
C TRP A 4 81.87 9.90 -35.43
N LEU A 5 81.66 10.89 -34.55
CA LEU A 5 80.64 11.93 -34.70
C LEU A 5 80.88 12.82 -35.97
N TYR A 6 82.12 13.13 -36.28
CA TYR A 6 82.45 13.85 -37.49
C TYR A 6 82.13 13.06 -38.79
N ARG A 7 82.47 11.76 -38.81
CA ARG A 7 82.09 10.87 -39.93
C ARG A 7 80.61 10.70 -40.13
N ILE A 8 79.85 10.64 -39.02
CA ILE A 8 78.39 10.58 -39.11
C ILE A 8 77.86 11.93 -39.63
N GLY A 9 78.39 13.06 -39.15
CA GLY A 9 77.98 14.39 -39.63
C GLY A 9 78.31 14.60 -41.13
N GLU A 10 79.47 14.14 -41.61
CA GLU A 10 79.85 14.22 -43.01
C GLU A 10 79.04 13.31 -43.90
N ALA A 11 78.73 12.07 -43.44
CA ALA A 11 77.85 11.14 -44.13
C ALA A 11 76.40 11.66 -44.17
N ALA A 12 75.93 12.28 -43.10
CA ALA A 12 74.63 12.93 -43.05
C ALA A 12 74.52 14.13 -43.99
N ALA A 13 75.56 14.95 -44.08
CA ALA A 13 75.58 16.09 -44.99
C ALA A 13 75.67 15.68 -46.47
N ARG A 14 76.41 14.60 -46.79
CA ARG A 14 76.55 14.07 -48.16
C ARG A 14 75.34 13.32 -48.65
N ARG A 15 74.54 12.75 -47.75
CA ARG A 15 73.31 11.97 -48.03
C ARG A 15 72.12 12.46 -47.23
N ALA A 16 71.90 13.75 -47.20
CA ALA A 16 70.83 14.40 -46.43
C ALA A 16 69.45 13.75 -46.66
N TRP A 17 69.17 13.38 -47.91
CA TRP A 17 67.95 12.68 -48.29
C TRP A 17 67.79 11.33 -47.63
N ALA A 18 68.84 10.58 -47.47
CA ALA A 18 68.80 9.25 -46.80
C ALA A 18 68.53 9.40 -45.29
N VAL A 19 69.10 10.43 -44.67
CA VAL A 19 68.85 10.73 -43.25
C VAL A 19 67.40 11.21 -43.03
N ILE A 20 66.92 12.05 -43.91
CA ILE A 20 65.49 12.47 -43.85
C ILE A 20 64.55 11.28 -44.01
N LEU A 21 64.83 10.41 -44.98
CA LEU A 21 64.01 9.20 -45.25
C LEU A 21 64.02 8.23 -44.04
N THR A 22 65.22 8.08 -43.39
CA THR A 22 65.34 7.26 -42.18
C THR A 22 64.51 7.83 -41.03
N TRP A 23 64.54 9.15 -40.81
CA TRP A 23 63.71 9.81 -39.80
C TRP A 23 62.20 9.70 -40.12
N VAL A 24 61.79 9.85 -41.36
CA VAL A 24 60.41 9.67 -41.78
C VAL A 24 59.96 8.25 -41.54
N LEU A 25 60.80 7.21 -41.82
CA LEU A 25 60.49 5.83 -41.52
C LEU A 25 60.37 5.56 -40.01
N ILE A 26 61.26 6.16 -39.19
CA ILE A 26 61.19 6.07 -37.74
C ILE A 26 59.91 6.66 -37.22
N VAL A 27 59.57 7.90 -37.66
CA VAL A 27 58.33 8.59 -37.24
C VAL A 27 57.11 7.83 -37.72
N ALA A 28 57.10 7.32 -38.96
CA ALA A 28 56.02 6.49 -39.48
C ALA A 28 55.87 5.17 -38.71
N GLY A 29 57.00 4.54 -38.33
CA GLY A 29 57.01 3.33 -37.52
C GLY A 29 56.50 3.57 -36.10
N VAL A 30 56.90 4.67 -35.48
CA VAL A 30 56.38 5.07 -34.14
C VAL A 30 54.91 5.44 -34.18
N ALA A 31 54.48 6.16 -35.21
CA ALA A 31 53.05 6.52 -35.40
C ALA A 31 52.21 5.25 -35.67
N GLY A 32 52.71 4.32 -36.50
CA GLY A 32 52.07 3.02 -36.76
C GLY A 32 51.98 2.14 -35.50
N ALA A 33 53.07 2.07 -34.73
CA ALA A 33 53.07 1.40 -33.45
C ALA A 33 52.10 2.05 -32.43
N TYR A 34 52.07 3.36 -32.40
CA TYR A 34 51.14 4.09 -31.55
C TYR A 34 49.67 3.79 -31.91
N THR A 35 49.31 3.82 -33.20
CA THR A 35 47.93 3.49 -33.63
C THR A 35 47.59 2.02 -33.41
N ALA A 36 48.56 1.10 -33.48
CA ALA A 36 48.33 -0.36 -33.25
C ALA A 36 48.31 -0.76 -31.76
N PHE A 37 49.06 -0.03 -30.91
CA PHE A 37 49.25 -0.40 -29.51
C PHE A 37 48.76 0.66 -28.52
N HIS A 38 48.17 1.77 -28.96
CA HIS A 38 47.58 2.74 -28.04
C HIS A 38 46.40 2.11 -27.33
N GLY A 39 46.57 1.74 -26.08
CA GLY A 39 45.48 1.42 -25.16
C GLY A 39 44.62 2.68 -25.02
N LYS A 40 43.29 2.53 -24.82
CA LYS A 40 42.39 3.62 -24.47
C LYS A 40 42.96 4.32 -23.24
N LEU A 41 43.50 5.53 -23.44
CA LEU A 41 43.90 6.38 -22.30
C LEU A 41 42.64 6.64 -21.48
N SER A 42 42.55 5.96 -20.35
CA SER A 42 41.47 6.20 -19.40
C SER A 42 41.86 7.45 -18.57
N ASN A 43 41.00 8.45 -18.59
CA ASN A 43 41.12 9.67 -17.78
C ASN A 43 40.87 9.40 -16.28
N THR A 44 40.86 8.14 -15.88
CA THR A 44 40.62 7.73 -14.49
C THR A 44 41.93 7.74 -13.73
N PHE A 45 42.04 8.69 -12.82
CA PHE A 45 43.06 8.66 -11.77
C PHE A 45 42.69 7.58 -10.77
N THR A 46 43.06 6.33 -11.04
CA THR A 46 42.95 5.24 -10.06
C THR A 46 44.29 5.14 -9.32
N MET A 47 44.23 5.31 -8.00
CA MET A 47 45.39 5.02 -7.13
C MET A 47 45.20 3.60 -6.54
N PRO A 48 45.74 2.55 -7.17
CA PRO A 48 45.61 1.19 -6.66
C PRO A 48 46.16 1.09 -5.24
N GLY A 49 45.43 0.41 -4.34
CA GLY A 49 45.88 0.15 -2.97
C GLY A 49 45.53 1.21 -1.93
N THR A 50 44.81 2.30 -2.31
CA THR A 50 44.32 3.29 -1.34
C THR A 50 43.00 2.82 -0.71
N GLN A 51 42.74 3.22 0.56
CA GLN A 51 41.47 2.94 1.25
C GLN A 51 40.26 3.50 0.47
N THR A 52 40.45 4.63 -0.20
CA THR A 52 39.39 5.25 -1.04
C THR A 52 39.03 4.35 -2.21
N GLN A 53 40.02 3.71 -2.85
CA GLN A 53 39.75 2.77 -3.94
C GLN A 53 39.05 1.53 -3.44
N GLN A 54 39.48 0.96 -2.30
CA GLN A 54 38.82 -0.22 -1.69
C GLN A 54 37.36 0.08 -1.32
N LEU A 55 37.10 1.25 -0.75
CA LEU A 55 35.73 1.69 -0.43
C LEU A 55 34.90 1.89 -1.70
N SER A 56 35.50 2.48 -2.76
CA SER A 56 34.82 2.64 -4.05
C SER A 56 34.47 1.29 -4.69
N ASP A 57 35.38 0.32 -4.61
CA ASP A 57 35.15 -1.02 -5.13
C ASP A 57 34.09 -1.79 -4.31
N GLU A 58 34.07 -1.63 -2.98
CA GLU A 58 33.04 -2.19 -2.10
C GLU A 58 31.66 -1.55 -2.35
N LEU A 59 31.62 -0.23 -2.52
CA LEU A 59 30.40 0.48 -2.91
C LEU A 59 29.89 0.02 -4.27
N ALA A 60 30.80 -0.19 -5.24
CA ALA A 60 30.44 -0.69 -6.56
C ALA A 60 29.83 -2.11 -6.52
N GLN A 61 30.31 -2.96 -5.60
CA GLN A 61 29.78 -4.32 -5.41
C GLN A 61 28.45 -4.31 -4.69
N ARG A 62 28.31 -3.50 -3.62
CA ARG A 62 27.08 -3.45 -2.81
C ARG A 62 25.99 -2.59 -3.44
N PHE A 63 26.38 -1.54 -4.17
CA PHE A 63 25.47 -0.60 -4.82
C PHE A 63 25.88 -0.39 -6.29
N PRO A 64 25.60 -1.37 -7.18
CA PRO A 64 26.01 -1.28 -8.58
C PRO A 64 25.49 -0.03 -9.31
N SER A 65 24.32 0.47 -8.89
CA SER A 65 23.72 1.69 -9.44
C SER A 65 24.47 2.97 -9.06
N ALA A 66 25.07 3.04 -7.87
CA ALA A 66 25.82 4.22 -7.41
C ALA A 66 27.16 4.40 -8.15
N ASN A 67 27.68 3.36 -8.81
CA ASN A 67 28.93 3.38 -9.56
C ASN A 67 28.73 3.64 -11.07
N ARG A 68 27.49 3.94 -11.48
CA ARG A 68 27.16 4.29 -12.87
C ARG A 68 27.46 5.74 -13.16
N GLY A 69 27.69 6.07 -14.42
CA GLY A 69 27.86 7.44 -14.87
C GLY A 69 26.54 8.20 -14.79
N SER A 70 26.62 9.43 -14.40
CA SER A 70 25.48 10.36 -14.47
C SER A 70 25.92 11.72 -15.00
N GLY A 71 25.00 12.43 -15.62
CA GLY A 71 25.17 13.81 -16.04
C GLY A 71 23.94 14.63 -15.67
N GLN A 72 24.16 15.91 -15.39
CA GLN A 72 23.08 16.84 -15.10
C GLN A 72 22.74 17.69 -16.32
N ILE A 73 21.46 17.91 -16.52
CA ILE A 73 20.88 18.70 -17.59
C ILE A 73 20.09 19.82 -16.92
N ILE A 74 20.48 21.05 -17.20
CA ILE A 74 19.90 22.26 -16.61
C ILE A 74 19.00 22.90 -17.67
N LEU A 75 17.71 23.00 -17.37
CA LEU A 75 16.77 23.79 -18.16
C LEU A 75 16.63 25.18 -17.53
N THR A 76 16.72 26.23 -18.33
CA THR A 76 16.55 27.62 -17.83
C THR A 76 15.86 28.49 -18.87
N THR A 77 15.09 29.48 -18.40
CA THR A 77 14.51 30.53 -19.24
C THR A 77 15.52 31.62 -19.62
N GLY A 78 16.63 31.73 -18.85
CA GLY A 78 17.69 32.69 -19.09
C GLY A 78 17.37 34.12 -18.68
N ASP A 79 16.12 34.51 -18.61
CA ASP A 79 15.62 35.83 -18.19
C ASP A 79 15.08 35.85 -16.74
N GLY A 80 15.10 34.71 -16.08
CA GLY A 80 14.61 34.55 -14.70
C GLY A 80 13.07 34.45 -14.58
N THR A 81 12.35 34.35 -15.68
CA THR A 81 10.92 34.10 -15.65
C THR A 81 10.62 32.64 -15.32
N ALA A 82 9.49 32.37 -14.68
CA ALA A 82 9.10 30.99 -14.39
C ALA A 82 8.86 30.19 -15.67
N LEU A 83 9.28 28.93 -15.69
CA LEU A 83 9.04 27.99 -16.78
C LEU A 83 7.53 27.78 -16.99
N THR A 84 7.07 27.92 -18.23
CA THR A 84 5.67 27.66 -18.61
C THR A 84 5.37 26.16 -18.63
N GLU A 85 4.10 25.78 -18.58
CA GLU A 85 3.70 24.39 -18.65
C GLU A 85 4.08 23.72 -19.98
N GLU A 86 4.04 24.48 -21.08
CA GLU A 86 4.51 23.99 -22.37
C GLU A 86 6.01 23.67 -22.37
N GLN A 87 6.81 24.54 -21.74
CA GLN A 87 8.26 24.32 -21.59
C GLN A 87 8.57 23.10 -20.71
N LYS A 88 7.86 22.96 -19.60
CA LYS A 88 7.99 21.79 -18.72
C LYS A 88 7.63 20.49 -19.42
N GLN A 89 6.49 20.47 -20.12
CA GLN A 89 6.03 19.29 -20.86
C GLN A 89 6.96 18.93 -22.02
N ALA A 90 7.41 19.92 -22.80
CA ALA A 90 8.36 19.70 -23.89
C ALA A 90 9.69 19.12 -23.39
N PHE A 91 10.20 19.63 -22.27
CA PHE A 91 11.41 19.10 -21.67
C PHE A 91 11.23 17.69 -21.12
N SER A 92 10.13 17.42 -20.40
CA SER A 92 9.81 16.08 -19.90
C SER A 92 9.65 15.08 -21.05
N ALA A 93 9.03 15.46 -22.13
CA ALA A 93 8.89 14.62 -23.34
C ALA A 93 10.26 14.31 -23.96
N ALA A 94 11.12 15.32 -24.12
CA ALA A 94 12.48 15.13 -24.64
C ALA A 94 13.33 14.22 -23.73
N LEU A 95 13.23 14.39 -22.42
CA LEU A 95 13.91 13.53 -21.45
C LEU A 95 13.43 12.08 -21.53
N SER A 96 12.14 11.87 -21.62
CA SER A 96 11.53 10.53 -21.67
C SER A 96 11.86 9.73 -22.93
N ALA A 97 12.23 10.41 -24.02
CA ALA A 97 12.65 9.78 -25.27
C ALA A 97 14.09 9.21 -25.19
N LEU A 98 14.97 9.82 -24.37
CA LEU A 98 16.40 9.47 -24.30
C LEU A 98 16.70 7.98 -24.08
N PRO A 99 16.04 7.24 -23.17
CA PRO A 99 16.34 5.82 -22.97
C PRO A 99 16.06 4.94 -24.19
N SER A 100 15.14 5.34 -25.04
CA SER A 100 14.81 4.62 -26.29
C SER A 100 15.71 5.00 -27.46
N GLU A 101 16.23 6.22 -27.47
CA GLU A 101 17.04 6.77 -28.56
C GLU A 101 18.53 6.59 -28.36
N VAL A 102 18.98 6.46 -27.10
CA VAL A 102 20.39 6.34 -26.72
C VAL A 102 20.58 5.07 -25.88
N PRO A 103 21.16 4.00 -26.46
CA PRO A 103 21.25 2.66 -25.81
C PRO A 103 22.00 2.64 -24.47
N SER A 104 22.97 3.54 -24.26
CA SER A 104 23.73 3.65 -23.01
C SER A 104 22.98 4.33 -21.87
N VAL A 105 21.90 5.04 -22.15
CA VAL A 105 21.04 5.65 -21.11
C VAL A 105 20.26 4.54 -20.38
N ASP A 106 20.33 4.56 -19.05
CA ASP A 106 19.63 3.62 -18.18
C ASP A 106 18.33 4.23 -17.67
N ALA A 107 18.40 5.42 -17.11
CA ALA A 107 17.26 6.13 -16.57
C ALA A 107 17.43 7.63 -16.65
N VAL A 108 16.32 8.34 -16.65
CA VAL A 108 16.27 9.79 -16.57
C VAL A 108 15.38 10.22 -15.41
N THR A 109 15.88 11.14 -14.60
CA THR A 109 15.13 11.76 -13.52
C THR A 109 14.59 13.10 -13.98
N ASP A 110 13.30 13.16 -14.24
CA ASP A 110 12.60 14.38 -14.63
C ASP A 110 12.27 15.21 -13.38
N PRO A 111 12.72 16.49 -13.31
CA PRO A 111 12.49 17.35 -12.15
C PRO A 111 11.01 17.63 -11.88
N PHE A 112 10.20 17.79 -12.91
CA PHE A 112 8.79 18.15 -12.77
C PHE A 112 7.94 16.96 -12.28
N THR A 113 8.13 15.80 -12.87
CA THR A 113 7.48 14.56 -12.41
C THR A 113 7.90 14.22 -10.98
N THR A 114 9.18 14.41 -10.64
CA THR A 114 9.67 14.15 -9.27
C THR A 114 9.07 15.13 -8.28
N THR A 115 9.01 16.42 -8.61
CA THR A 115 8.41 17.47 -7.75
C THR A 115 6.92 17.20 -7.54
N SER A 116 6.18 16.81 -8.58
CA SER A 116 4.76 16.43 -8.47
C SER A 116 4.56 15.24 -7.54
N LYS A 117 5.35 14.17 -7.71
CA LYS A 117 5.30 12.99 -6.83
C LYS A 117 5.63 13.32 -5.38
N LEU A 118 6.57 14.23 -5.13
CA LEU A 118 6.88 14.71 -3.77
C LEU A 118 5.69 15.48 -3.16
N ALA A 119 5.02 16.33 -3.95
CA ALA A 119 3.84 17.06 -3.49
C ALA A 119 2.67 16.10 -3.18
N GLU A 120 2.45 15.09 -4.03
CA GLU A 120 1.46 14.04 -3.79
C GLU A 120 1.81 13.22 -2.53
N ALA A 121 3.09 12.85 -2.36
CA ALA A 121 3.55 12.13 -1.18
C ALA A 121 3.34 12.95 0.11
N LYS A 122 3.57 14.28 0.06
CA LYS A 122 3.27 15.17 1.18
C LYS A 122 1.80 15.14 1.55
N THR A 123 0.92 15.28 0.56
CA THR A 123 -0.52 15.25 0.79
C THR A 123 -0.95 13.93 1.42
N GLN A 124 -0.44 12.79 0.93
CA GLN A 124 -0.74 11.47 1.50
C GLN A 124 -0.22 11.33 2.94
N LEU A 125 0.96 11.88 3.24
CA LEU A 125 1.51 11.91 4.60
C LEU A 125 0.65 12.76 5.54
N ASP A 126 0.28 13.96 5.12
CA ASP A 126 -0.57 14.87 5.89
C ASP A 126 -1.94 14.23 6.19
N GLU A 127 -2.56 13.56 5.20
CA GLU A 127 -3.79 12.79 5.39
C GLU A 127 -3.62 11.59 6.34
N ALA A 128 -2.49 10.88 6.22
CA ALA A 128 -2.19 9.75 7.09
C ALA A 128 -1.96 10.20 8.54
N HIS A 129 -1.27 11.34 8.76
CA HIS A 129 -1.13 11.96 10.07
C HIS A 129 -2.49 12.31 10.66
N ALA A 130 -3.35 13.00 9.90
CA ALA A 130 -4.68 13.37 10.37
C ALA A 130 -5.54 12.15 10.76
N LYS A 131 -5.46 11.05 10.00
CA LYS A 131 -6.16 9.80 10.33
C LYS A 131 -5.62 9.15 11.62
N ILE A 132 -4.29 9.09 11.77
CA ILE A 132 -3.66 8.51 12.96
C ILE A 132 -3.90 9.36 14.20
N ASP A 133 -3.93 10.68 14.08
CA ASP A 133 -4.22 11.60 15.19
C ASP A 133 -5.69 11.56 15.61
N ALA A 134 -6.61 11.31 14.69
CA ALA A 134 -8.03 11.13 14.99
C ALA A 134 -8.35 9.73 15.57
N ALA A 135 -7.52 8.72 15.31
CA ALA A 135 -7.78 7.33 15.68
C ALA A 135 -8.02 7.12 17.19
N PRO A 136 -7.27 7.73 18.13
CA PRO A 136 -7.53 7.55 19.57
C PRO A 136 -8.93 8.01 19.99
N SER A 137 -9.41 9.15 19.45
CA SER A 137 -10.76 9.64 19.73
C SER A 137 -11.83 8.69 19.17
N GLN A 138 -11.64 8.21 17.94
CA GLN A 138 -12.55 7.24 17.32
C GLN A 138 -12.58 5.90 18.08
N ILE A 139 -11.45 5.45 18.59
CA ILE A 139 -11.36 4.24 19.42
C ILE A 139 -12.12 4.45 20.74
N GLU A 140 -11.94 5.60 21.38
CA GLU A 140 -12.64 5.91 22.64
C GLU A 140 -14.17 5.99 22.45
N ASP A 141 -14.61 6.63 21.38
CA ASP A 141 -16.04 6.71 21.04
C ASP A 141 -16.61 5.32 20.67
N GLY A 142 -15.84 4.51 19.95
CA GLY A 142 -16.19 3.11 19.68
C GLY A 142 -16.33 2.29 20.96
N LYS A 143 -15.43 2.45 21.93
CA LYS A 143 -15.51 1.81 23.26
C LYS A 143 -16.77 2.22 24.01
N LYS A 144 -17.13 3.51 24.01
CA LYS A 144 -18.36 4.01 24.63
C LYS A 144 -19.61 3.39 23.99
N GLN A 145 -19.66 3.32 22.67
CA GLN A 145 -20.78 2.70 21.95
C GLN A 145 -20.91 1.21 22.28
N LEU A 146 -19.78 0.48 22.29
CA LEU A 146 -19.76 -0.94 22.64
C LEU A 146 -20.21 -1.19 24.10
N ASN A 147 -19.80 -0.34 25.04
CA ASN A 147 -20.25 -0.43 26.43
C ASN A 147 -21.74 -0.18 26.56
N ALA A 148 -22.27 0.83 25.88
CA ALA A 148 -23.71 1.11 25.86
C ALA A 148 -24.51 -0.07 25.27
N ALA A 149 -24.08 -0.61 24.14
CA ALA A 149 -24.70 -1.77 23.49
C ALA A 149 -24.62 -3.03 24.38
N THR A 150 -23.51 -3.23 25.09
CA THR A 150 -23.36 -4.31 26.07
C THR A 150 -24.37 -4.18 27.20
N SER A 151 -24.54 -2.99 27.77
CA SER A 151 -25.53 -2.73 28.82
C SER A 151 -26.97 -2.95 28.35
N GLN A 152 -27.29 -2.60 27.11
CA GLN A 152 -28.62 -2.89 26.52
C GLN A 152 -28.85 -4.40 26.35
N LEU A 153 -27.86 -5.14 25.91
CA LEU A 153 -27.92 -6.59 25.75
C LEU A 153 -28.12 -7.28 27.11
N GLU A 154 -27.37 -6.85 28.14
CA GLU A 154 -27.52 -7.34 29.52
C GLU A 154 -28.92 -7.05 30.08
N GLY A 155 -29.46 -5.85 29.80
CA GLY A 155 -30.83 -5.48 30.15
C GLY A 155 -31.85 -6.37 29.47
N GLY A 156 -31.69 -6.65 28.19
CA GLY A 156 -32.53 -7.58 27.42
C GLY A 156 -32.48 -9.01 27.97
N MET A 157 -31.29 -9.51 28.28
CA MET A 157 -31.12 -10.84 28.91
C MET A 157 -31.84 -10.94 30.24
N LYS A 158 -31.77 -9.89 31.08
CA LYS A 158 -32.50 -9.86 32.36
C LYS A 158 -34.01 -9.88 32.14
N GLN A 159 -34.54 -9.09 31.21
CA GLN A 159 -35.98 -9.12 30.89
C GLN A 159 -36.45 -10.50 30.42
N ILE A 160 -35.64 -11.17 29.62
CA ILE A 160 -35.93 -12.57 29.21
C ILE A 160 -35.99 -13.48 30.42
N ALA A 161 -35.01 -13.46 31.33
CA ALA A 161 -34.97 -14.28 32.53
C ALA A 161 -36.21 -14.03 33.42
N ASP A 162 -36.61 -12.76 33.61
CA ASP A 162 -37.79 -12.39 34.38
C ASP A 162 -39.09 -12.91 33.72
N ASN A 163 -39.17 -12.88 32.38
CA ASN A 163 -40.33 -13.39 31.65
C ASN A 163 -40.38 -14.93 31.67
N GLU A 164 -39.23 -15.60 31.54
CA GLU A 164 -39.15 -17.08 31.70
C GLU A 164 -39.71 -17.51 33.03
N LYS A 165 -39.30 -16.86 34.11
CA LYS A 165 -39.81 -17.17 35.45
C LYS A 165 -41.33 -17.01 35.53
N LYS A 166 -41.90 -15.92 34.97
CA LYS A 166 -43.35 -15.73 34.94
C LYS A 166 -44.08 -16.83 34.17
N LEU A 167 -43.51 -17.31 33.04
CA LEU A 167 -44.08 -18.39 32.28
C LEU A 167 -43.98 -19.72 33.03
N ASP A 168 -42.89 -19.97 33.76
CA ASP A 168 -42.75 -21.17 34.60
C ASP A 168 -43.74 -21.14 35.76
N ASP A 169 -43.94 -20.03 36.45
CA ASP A 169 -44.97 -19.85 37.49
C ASP A 169 -46.38 -20.10 36.93
N SER A 170 -46.66 -19.60 35.69
CA SER A 170 -47.95 -19.84 35.02
C SER A 170 -48.11 -21.30 34.64
N GLN A 171 -47.08 -21.97 34.21
CA GLN A 171 -47.09 -23.40 33.88
C GLN A 171 -47.39 -24.27 35.14
N GLU A 172 -46.82 -23.92 36.29
CA GLU A 172 -47.10 -24.59 37.56
C GLU A 172 -48.57 -24.44 37.93
N GLN A 173 -49.12 -23.23 37.80
CA GLN A 173 -50.55 -22.96 38.06
C GLN A 173 -51.47 -23.79 37.14
N ILE A 174 -51.13 -23.87 35.84
CA ILE A 174 -51.88 -24.68 34.88
C ILE A 174 -51.82 -26.18 35.25
N THR A 175 -50.64 -26.67 35.66
CA THR A 175 -50.43 -28.05 36.04
C THR A 175 -51.23 -28.39 37.31
N ALA A 176 -51.23 -27.51 38.32
CA ALA A 176 -52.02 -27.66 39.53
C ALA A 176 -53.55 -27.62 39.22
N GLY A 177 -53.98 -26.68 38.37
CA GLY A 177 -55.37 -26.58 37.92
C GLY A 177 -55.84 -27.82 37.16
N ARG A 178 -55.06 -28.39 36.29
CA ARG A 178 -55.36 -29.66 35.59
C ARG A 178 -55.57 -30.79 36.57
N LYS A 179 -54.68 -30.93 37.56
CA LYS A 179 -54.82 -31.95 38.59
C LYS A 179 -56.14 -31.80 39.37
N GLN A 180 -56.49 -30.56 39.76
CA GLN A 180 -57.79 -30.30 40.44
C GLN A 180 -58.98 -30.68 39.59
N LEU A 181 -58.93 -30.37 38.29
CA LEU A 181 -59.99 -30.71 37.34
C LEU A 181 -60.10 -32.24 37.12
N ASP A 182 -58.99 -32.96 37.08
CA ASP A 182 -58.97 -34.40 36.96
C ASP A 182 -59.54 -35.07 38.21
N ASP A 183 -59.21 -34.55 39.41
CA ASP A 183 -59.76 -35.00 40.67
C ASP A 183 -61.29 -34.73 40.75
N ALA A 184 -61.73 -33.55 40.31
CA ALA A 184 -63.13 -33.16 40.24
C ALA A 184 -63.91 -34.03 39.20
N GLN A 185 -63.36 -34.33 38.06
CA GLN A 185 -63.95 -35.20 37.06
C GLN A 185 -64.16 -36.56 37.61
N LYS A 186 -63.18 -37.12 38.35
CA LYS A 186 -63.32 -38.46 38.97
C LYS A 186 -64.47 -38.49 39.97
N GLN A 187 -64.59 -37.42 40.80
CA GLN A 187 -65.74 -37.36 41.72
C GLN A 187 -67.09 -37.30 40.99
N LEU A 188 -67.14 -36.58 39.86
CA LEU A 188 -68.31 -36.43 39.05
C LEU A 188 -68.70 -37.78 38.37
N ASP A 189 -67.71 -38.52 37.86
CA ASP A 189 -67.91 -39.86 37.28
C ASP A 189 -68.44 -40.84 38.33
N ASP A 190 -67.91 -40.82 39.55
CA ASP A 190 -68.36 -41.61 40.68
C ASP A 190 -69.87 -41.26 41.06
N ALA A 191 -70.20 -39.99 41.07
CA ALA A 191 -71.54 -39.47 41.34
C ALA A 191 -72.55 -39.89 40.22
N GLN A 192 -72.11 -39.84 38.97
CA GLN A 192 -72.90 -40.30 37.84
C GLN A 192 -73.15 -41.81 37.89
N ALA A 193 -72.14 -42.59 38.32
CA ALA A 193 -72.32 -44.08 38.53
C ALA A 193 -73.36 -44.36 39.64
N GLN A 194 -73.25 -43.64 40.76
CA GLN A 194 -74.23 -43.74 41.86
C GLN A 194 -75.65 -43.34 41.41
N LEU A 195 -75.77 -42.29 40.63
CA LEU A 195 -77.10 -41.90 40.08
C LEU A 195 -77.69 -42.94 39.16
N LYS A 196 -76.84 -43.55 38.31
CA LYS A 196 -77.26 -44.66 37.43
C LYS A 196 -77.82 -45.87 38.23
N ASP A 197 -77.13 -46.24 39.33
CA ASP A 197 -77.52 -47.25 40.21
C ASP A 197 -78.85 -46.88 40.92
N GLY A 198 -79.04 -45.63 41.27
CA GLY A 198 -80.28 -45.09 41.82
C GLY A 198 -81.47 -45.19 40.85
N TYR A 199 -81.28 -44.93 39.56
CA TYR A 199 -82.29 -45.10 38.53
C TYR A 199 -82.65 -46.62 38.39
N ALA A 200 -81.70 -47.54 38.41
CA ALA A 200 -81.96 -48.97 38.35
C ALA A 200 -82.76 -49.45 39.55
N GLN A 201 -82.48 -48.96 40.77
CA GLN A 201 -83.23 -49.24 41.99
C GLN A 201 -84.64 -48.67 41.93
N ALA A 202 -84.83 -47.45 41.45
CA ALA A 202 -86.18 -46.86 41.28
C ALA A 202 -87.02 -47.59 40.30
N GLU A 203 -86.45 -48.08 39.19
CA GLU A 203 -87.15 -48.93 38.20
C GLU A 203 -87.59 -50.26 38.80
N ALA A 204 -86.70 -50.91 39.56
CA ALA A 204 -87.03 -52.15 40.28
C ALA A 204 -88.13 -51.97 41.31
N ALA A 205 -88.28 -50.81 41.90
CA ALA A 205 -89.31 -50.44 42.88
C ALA A 205 -90.63 -49.99 42.23
N GLY A 206 -90.80 -50.08 40.91
CA GLY A 206 -92.00 -49.65 40.19
C GLY A 206 -92.10 -48.18 39.88
N SER A 207 -90.91 -47.47 39.84
CA SER A 207 -90.75 -46.06 39.43
C SER A 207 -91.62 -45.08 40.25
N PRO A 208 -91.42 -44.93 41.58
CA PRO A 208 -92.20 -43.96 42.39
C PRO A 208 -91.89 -42.51 41.89
N THR A 209 -92.97 -41.76 41.59
CA THR A 209 -92.85 -40.39 40.98
C THR A 209 -91.89 -39.45 41.73
N ALA A 210 -91.93 -39.42 43.06
CA ALA A 210 -91.13 -38.59 43.90
C ALA A 210 -89.64 -38.97 43.83
N MET A 211 -89.31 -40.26 43.72
CA MET A 211 -87.97 -40.78 43.59
C MET A 211 -87.37 -40.46 42.21
N MET A 212 -88.16 -40.57 41.14
CA MET A 212 -87.76 -40.18 39.79
C MET A 212 -87.50 -38.67 39.64
N GLU A 213 -88.33 -37.81 40.26
CA GLU A 213 -88.17 -36.39 40.29
C GLU A 213 -86.86 -35.99 40.98
N GLN A 214 -86.53 -36.63 42.11
CA GLN A 214 -85.29 -36.43 42.83
C GLN A 214 -84.05 -36.81 42.00
N LEU A 215 -84.08 -37.98 41.31
CA LEU A 215 -83.00 -38.48 40.44
C LEU A 215 -82.86 -37.58 39.24
N ASN A 216 -83.94 -37.09 38.61
CA ASN A 216 -83.88 -36.13 37.50
C ASN A 216 -83.26 -34.83 37.94
N THR A 217 -83.54 -34.34 39.16
CA THR A 217 -82.91 -33.12 39.72
C THR A 217 -81.42 -33.33 39.94
N GLN A 218 -80.96 -34.45 40.47
CA GLN A 218 -79.58 -34.80 40.61
C GLN A 218 -78.86 -34.94 39.23
N GLN A 219 -79.50 -35.51 38.23
CA GLN A 219 -78.94 -35.58 36.85
C GLN A 219 -78.74 -34.22 36.29
N ALA A 220 -79.70 -33.29 36.48
CA ALA A 220 -79.50 -31.91 35.99
C ALA A 220 -78.35 -31.21 36.68
N GLN A 221 -78.17 -31.37 38.01
CA GLN A 221 -77.04 -30.83 38.76
C GLN A 221 -75.69 -31.37 38.30
N LEU A 222 -75.61 -32.68 38.08
CA LEU A 222 -74.36 -33.31 37.56
C LEU A 222 -74.03 -32.84 36.14
N THR A 223 -75.01 -32.62 35.29
CA THR A 223 -74.87 -32.08 33.94
C THR A 223 -74.31 -30.66 33.99
N GLU A 224 -74.84 -29.80 34.90
CA GLU A 224 -74.36 -28.47 35.11
C GLU A 224 -72.86 -28.43 35.61
N GLN A 225 -72.52 -29.33 36.57
CA GLN A 225 -71.16 -29.49 37.06
C GLN A 225 -70.22 -29.95 35.96
N GLN A 226 -70.62 -30.90 35.08
CA GLN A 226 -69.83 -31.32 33.92
C GLN A 226 -69.58 -30.19 32.95
N ASN A 227 -70.56 -29.35 32.65
CA ASN A 227 -70.43 -28.19 31.80
C ASN A 227 -69.45 -27.18 32.40
N ALA A 228 -69.49 -26.90 33.71
CA ALA A 228 -68.60 -26.06 34.41
C ALA A 228 -67.17 -26.57 34.37
N LEU A 229 -66.91 -27.85 34.55
CA LEU A 229 -65.63 -28.49 34.41
C LEU A 229 -65.07 -28.39 32.98
N ASN A 230 -65.90 -28.55 31.97
CA ASN A 230 -65.48 -28.42 30.57
C ASN A 230 -65.04 -26.95 30.30
N GLN A 231 -65.77 -25.96 30.74
CA GLN A 231 -65.43 -24.56 30.62
C GLN A 231 -64.04 -24.23 31.30
N GLN A 232 -63.83 -24.82 32.47
CA GLN A 232 -62.55 -24.65 33.17
C GLN A 232 -61.40 -25.32 32.43
N ARG A 233 -61.61 -26.49 31.83
CA ARG A 233 -60.61 -27.17 30.95
C ARG A 233 -60.26 -26.33 29.75
N ASP A 234 -61.27 -25.75 29.07
CA ASP A 234 -61.06 -24.88 27.91
C ASP A 234 -60.26 -23.64 28.30
N THR A 235 -60.54 -23.04 29.45
CA THR A 235 -59.78 -21.89 29.98
C THR A 235 -58.31 -22.24 30.25
N LEU A 236 -58.05 -23.43 30.86
CA LEU A 236 -56.70 -23.89 31.10
C LEU A 236 -55.97 -24.27 29.81
N ALA A 237 -56.69 -24.82 28.81
CA ALA A 237 -56.11 -25.10 27.50
C ALA A 237 -55.68 -23.82 26.77
N GLU A 238 -56.50 -22.76 26.87
CA GLU A 238 -56.13 -21.45 26.30
C GLU A 238 -54.93 -20.81 27.03
N SER A 239 -54.91 -20.92 28.36
CA SER A 239 -53.74 -20.48 29.17
C SER A 239 -52.46 -21.23 28.79
N GLN A 240 -52.56 -22.54 28.52
CA GLN A 240 -51.40 -23.33 28.05
C GLN A 240 -50.89 -22.82 26.69
N LYS A 241 -51.78 -22.51 25.75
CA LYS A 241 -51.37 -21.95 24.44
C LYS A 241 -50.63 -20.62 24.60
N GLN A 242 -51.09 -19.76 25.53
CA GLN A 242 -50.42 -18.50 25.82
C GLN A 242 -49.01 -18.74 26.39
N VAL A 243 -48.84 -19.67 27.31
CA VAL A 243 -47.52 -20.05 27.84
C VAL A 243 -46.60 -20.59 26.74
N ASP A 244 -47.11 -21.46 25.88
CA ASP A 244 -46.35 -22.07 24.79
C ASP A 244 -45.93 -21.00 23.75
N ALA A 245 -46.83 -20.06 23.41
CA ALA A 245 -46.54 -18.92 22.56
C ALA A 245 -45.47 -17.98 23.17
N GLY A 246 -45.62 -17.70 24.46
CA GLY A 246 -44.64 -16.89 25.21
C GLY A 246 -43.23 -17.53 25.24
N ARG A 247 -43.16 -18.84 25.40
CA ARG A 247 -41.89 -19.57 25.35
C ARG A 247 -41.26 -19.54 23.97
N ALA A 248 -42.05 -19.65 22.89
CA ALA A 248 -41.56 -19.53 21.53
C ALA A 248 -41.01 -18.13 21.25
N GLU A 249 -41.68 -17.06 21.72
CA GLU A 249 -41.22 -15.68 21.60
C GLU A 249 -39.92 -15.49 22.36
N ILE A 250 -39.79 -15.99 23.58
CA ILE A 250 -38.57 -15.92 24.39
C ILE A 250 -37.40 -16.65 23.69
N ALA A 251 -37.63 -17.81 23.11
CA ALA A 251 -36.63 -18.57 22.35
C ALA A 251 -36.10 -17.73 21.18
N SER A 252 -36.97 -17.10 20.40
CA SER A 252 -36.58 -16.21 19.30
C SER A 252 -35.77 -15.02 19.78
N LYS A 253 -36.19 -14.38 20.89
CA LYS A 253 -35.45 -13.24 21.47
C LYS A 253 -34.07 -13.63 22.02
N LYS A 254 -33.93 -14.84 22.57
CA LYS A 254 -32.66 -15.40 23.01
C LYS A 254 -31.70 -15.55 21.83
N ASP A 255 -32.17 -16.07 20.71
CA ASP A 255 -31.37 -16.25 19.51
C ASP A 255 -30.92 -14.90 18.94
N GLU A 256 -31.81 -13.91 18.90
CA GLU A 256 -31.47 -12.53 18.50
C GLU A 256 -30.41 -11.89 19.40
N LEU A 257 -30.54 -12.06 20.73
CA LEU A 257 -29.56 -11.55 21.68
C LEU A 257 -28.22 -12.28 21.59
N ALA A 258 -28.21 -13.59 21.33
CA ALA A 258 -26.98 -14.37 21.13
C ALA A 258 -26.25 -13.90 19.87
N GLU A 259 -26.96 -13.64 18.78
CA GLU A 259 -26.38 -13.06 17.57
C GLU A 259 -25.88 -11.64 17.80
N GLY A 260 -26.64 -10.81 18.51
CA GLY A 260 -26.22 -9.47 18.93
C GLY A 260 -24.93 -9.49 19.75
N LYS A 261 -24.82 -10.41 20.71
CA LYS A 261 -23.61 -10.61 21.50
C LYS A 261 -22.40 -10.98 20.65
N LYS A 262 -22.58 -11.90 19.69
CA LYS A 262 -21.50 -12.31 18.78
C LYS A 262 -21.00 -11.11 17.95
N LYS A 263 -21.90 -10.30 17.40
CA LYS A 263 -21.52 -9.07 16.66
C LYS A 263 -20.78 -8.07 17.54
N LEU A 264 -21.20 -7.90 18.79
CA LEU A 264 -20.51 -7.04 19.76
C LEU A 264 -19.09 -7.52 20.10
N ASP A 265 -18.93 -8.83 20.27
CA ASP A 265 -17.61 -9.44 20.53
C ASP A 265 -16.68 -9.28 19.32
N GLU A 266 -17.19 -9.46 18.11
CA GLU A 266 -16.46 -9.22 16.86
C GLU A 266 -16.01 -7.74 16.74
N GLN A 267 -16.92 -6.80 17.01
CA GLN A 267 -16.59 -5.36 16.98
C GLN A 267 -15.57 -4.99 18.05
N ARG A 268 -15.67 -5.56 19.26
CA ARG A 268 -14.70 -5.35 20.33
C ARG A 268 -13.32 -5.83 19.93
N ASN A 269 -13.22 -7.03 19.35
CA ASN A 269 -11.97 -7.59 18.86
C ASN A 269 -11.34 -6.74 17.74
N GLN A 270 -12.17 -6.24 16.82
CA GLN A 270 -11.73 -5.35 15.76
C GLN A 270 -11.17 -4.03 16.32
N LEU A 271 -11.87 -3.43 17.28
CA LEU A 271 -11.45 -2.20 17.92
C LEU A 271 -10.16 -2.37 18.71
N GLN A 272 -10.03 -3.47 19.44
CA GLN A 272 -8.82 -3.82 20.18
C GLN A 272 -7.63 -4.04 19.25
N LYS A 273 -7.85 -4.69 18.09
CA LYS A 273 -6.83 -4.85 17.07
C LYS A 273 -6.39 -3.49 16.51
N THR A 274 -7.34 -2.63 16.15
CA THR A 274 -7.03 -1.27 15.68
C THR A 274 -6.21 -0.49 16.72
N GLU A 275 -6.58 -0.58 17.99
CA GLU A 275 -5.84 0.06 19.08
C GLU A 275 -4.41 -0.50 19.23
N SER A 276 -4.25 -1.81 19.13
CA SER A 276 -2.93 -2.47 19.24
C SER A 276 -2.01 -2.18 18.05
N ASP A 277 -2.56 -1.98 16.85
CA ASP A 277 -1.80 -1.71 15.64
C ASP A 277 -1.41 -0.23 15.50
N LEU A 278 -2.08 0.67 16.22
CA LEU A 278 -1.87 2.12 16.14
C LEU A 278 -0.42 2.57 16.42
N PRO A 279 0.29 2.05 17.43
CA PRO A 279 1.69 2.42 17.68
C PRO A 279 2.62 2.04 16.52
N ALA A 280 2.43 0.85 15.93
CA ALA A 280 3.22 0.40 14.79
C ALA A 280 2.95 1.26 13.54
N GLN A 281 1.70 1.66 13.31
CA GLN A 281 1.34 2.57 12.23
C GLN A 281 1.96 3.95 12.42
N ARG A 282 1.97 4.50 13.64
CA ARG A 282 2.65 5.76 13.96
C ARG A 282 4.13 5.68 13.66
N GLU A 283 4.80 4.65 14.12
CA GLU A 283 6.23 4.46 13.86
C GLU A 283 6.54 4.33 12.36
N GLN A 284 5.70 3.63 11.62
CA GLN A 284 5.83 3.54 10.16
C GLN A 284 5.66 4.91 9.49
N LEU A 285 4.66 5.70 9.92
CA LEU A 285 4.41 7.03 9.38
C LEU A 285 5.56 8.00 9.71
N GLU A 286 6.12 7.93 10.93
CA GLU A 286 7.31 8.71 11.29
C GLU A 286 8.53 8.36 10.43
N ARG A 287 8.73 7.08 10.09
CA ARG A 287 9.79 6.67 9.16
C ARG A 287 9.56 7.23 7.76
N GLN A 288 8.32 7.21 7.27
CA GLN A 288 7.95 7.79 5.98
C GLN A 288 8.14 9.31 5.98
N GLN A 289 7.76 9.99 7.06
CA GLN A 289 7.98 11.43 7.21
C GLN A 289 9.47 11.78 7.16
N LYS A 290 10.32 11.07 7.91
CA LYS A 290 11.78 11.28 7.88
C LYS A 290 12.39 11.07 6.49
N LEU A 291 11.89 10.04 5.76
CA LEU A 291 12.31 9.80 4.37
C LEU A 291 11.88 10.95 3.45
N TYR A 292 10.64 11.41 3.60
CA TYR A 292 10.12 12.56 2.86
C TYR A 292 10.93 13.82 3.17
N ASP A 293 11.20 14.12 4.44
CA ASP A 293 11.97 15.29 4.86
C ASP A 293 13.40 15.27 4.27
N PHE A 294 14.03 14.09 4.25
CA PHE A 294 15.34 13.91 3.63
C PHE A 294 15.29 14.13 2.12
N THR A 295 14.30 13.59 1.42
CA THR A 295 14.20 13.70 -0.04
C THR A 295 13.70 15.06 -0.49
N SER A 296 12.80 15.71 0.26
CA SER A 296 12.24 17.03 -0.07
C SER A 296 13.23 18.16 0.09
N GLY A 297 14.32 17.93 0.85
CA GLY A 297 15.44 18.87 0.95
C GLY A 297 16.24 19.02 -0.35
N TYR A 298 16.15 18.05 -1.28
CA TYR A 298 16.82 18.10 -2.57
C TYR A 298 15.89 18.73 -3.62
N ARG A 299 16.12 20.00 -3.91
CA ARG A 299 15.29 20.75 -4.87
C ARG A 299 15.84 20.55 -6.28
N MET A 300 15.01 20.04 -7.16
CA MET A 300 15.30 19.89 -8.59
C MET A 300 14.79 21.07 -9.42
N VAL A 301 13.93 21.89 -8.85
CA VAL A 301 13.40 23.12 -9.47
C VAL A 301 13.68 24.30 -8.53
N SER A 302 14.16 25.41 -9.08
CA SER A 302 14.44 26.63 -8.32
C SER A 302 13.16 27.20 -7.69
N GLU A 303 13.32 28.05 -6.66
CA GLU A 303 12.17 28.67 -5.97
C GLU A 303 11.34 29.57 -6.88
N ASP A 304 12.00 30.28 -7.77
CA ASP A 304 11.38 31.15 -8.79
C ASP A 304 10.83 30.37 -9.99
N GLN A 305 11.02 29.04 -10.00
CA GLN A 305 10.63 28.14 -11.09
C GLN A 305 11.29 28.46 -12.45
N SER A 306 12.34 29.27 -12.49
CA SER A 306 13.05 29.66 -13.71
C SER A 306 14.04 28.60 -14.19
N THR A 307 14.49 27.72 -13.30
CA THR A 307 15.52 26.72 -13.56
C THR A 307 15.13 25.36 -13.02
N ALA A 308 15.39 24.32 -13.79
CA ALA A 308 15.14 22.93 -13.40
C ALA A 308 16.36 22.06 -13.75
N ILE A 309 16.67 21.07 -12.89
CA ILE A 309 17.81 20.17 -13.05
C ILE A 309 17.29 18.75 -13.22
N ALA A 310 17.50 18.16 -14.40
CA ALA A 310 17.29 16.75 -14.67
C ALA A 310 18.60 15.99 -14.52
N THR A 311 18.52 14.71 -14.21
CA THR A 311 19.68 13.83 -14.16
C THR A 311 19.48 12.67 -15.14
N VAL A 312 20.46 12.46 -16.01
CA VAL A 312 20.55 11.28 -16.86
C VAL A 312 21.55 10.29 -16.27
N SER A 313 21.14 9.06 -16.10
CA SER A 313 21.97 7.95 -15.60
C SER A 313 22.31 7.01 -16.75
N PHE A 314 23.56 6.56 -16.80
CA PHE A 314 24.04 5.66 -17.83
C PHE A 314 24.25 4.25 -17.29
N LYS A 315 24.19 3.23 -18.18
CA LYS A 315 24.43 1.82 -17.84
C LYS A 315 25.84 1.54 -17.40
N LYS A 316 26.80 2.38 -17.83
CA LYS A 316 28.24 2.31 -17.55
C LYS A 316 28.72 3.61 -16.91
N LYS A 317 29.97 3.63 -16.47
CA LYS A 317 30.61 4.87 -16.03
C LYS A 317 30.70 5.86 -17.20
N ILE A 318 30.57 7.14 -16.93
CA ILE A 318 30.39 8.15 -17.98
C ILE A 318 31.55 8.16 -19.01
N TYR A 319 32.77 7.90 -18.56
CA TYR A 319 33.96 7.81 -19.44
C TYR A 319 34.04 6.50 -20.24
N GLU A 320 33.20 5.51 -19.95
CA GLU A 320 33.06 4.27 -20.72
C GLU A 320 31.91 4.36 -21.75
N VAL A 321 31.11 5.42 -21.68
CA VAL A 321 30.04 5.68 -22.64
C VAL A 321 30.65 6.22 -23.93
N PRO A 322 30.26 5.72 -25.12
CA PRO A 322 30.74 6.26 -26.38
C PRO A 322 30.46 7.76 -26.50
N SER A 323 31.46 8.58 -26.86
CA SER A 323 31.29 10.03 -26.98
C SER A 323 30.18 10.43 -27.96
N ALA A 324 29.99 9.64 -29.03
CA ALA A 324 28.90 9.85 -29.98
C ALA A 324 27.51 9.73 -29.34
N GLU A 325 27.32 8.84 -28.36
CA GLU A 325 26.04 8.71 -27.63
C GLU A 325 25.83 9.87 -26.65
N LEU A 326 26.90 10.32 -25.98
CA LEU A 326 26.83 11.53 -25.14
C LEU A 326 26.51 12.79 -25.96
N GLN A 327 27.16 12.92 -27.13
CA GLN A 327 26.84 14.00 -28.06
C GLN A 327 25.42 13.92 -28.57
N LYS A 328 24.89 12.70 -28.81
CA LYS A 328 23.51 12.52 -29.22
C LYS A 328 22.54 12.99 -28.12
N VAL A 329 22.77 12.64 -26.84
CA VAL A 329 21.96 13.16 -25.71
C VAL A 329 21.92 14.67 -25.73
N MET A 330 23.09 15.32 -25.90
CA MET A 330 23.20 16.78 -25.90
C MET A 330 22.52 17.40 -27.13
N SER A 331 22.68 16.80 -28.32
CA SER A 331 22.10 17.32 -29.56
C SER A 331 20.57 17.18 -29.59
N ASP A 332 20.05 16.04 -29.12
CA ASP A 332 18.62 15.79 -29.13
C ASP A 332 17.89 16.78 -28.19
N LEU A 333 18.45 17.02 -27.01
CA LEU A 333 17.89 17.98 -26.05
C LEU A 333 18.01 19.43 -26.53
N LYS A 334 19.11 19.80 -27.24
CA LYS A 334 19.24 21.13 -27.84
C LYS A 334 18.33 21.34 -29.02
N ALA A 335 18.05 20.26 -29.77
CA ALA A 335 17.15 20.30 -30.93
C ALA A 335 15.66 20.27 -30.55
N ALA A 336 15.35 19.89 -29.31
CA ALA A 336 13.97 19.87 -28.79
C ALA A 336 13.40 21.30 -28.82
N ASN A 337 12.13 21.41 -29.26
CA ASN A 337 11.42 22.69 -29.23
C ASN A 337 10.99 23.02 -27.80
N LEU A 338 11.85 23.73 -27.07
CA LEU A 338 11.63 24.08 -25.66
C LEU A 338 10.95 25.46 -25.48
N HIS A 339 10.27 25.96 -26.51
CA HIS A 339 9.48 27.20 -26.44
C HIS A 339 10.25 28.41 -25.84
N GLY A 340 11.53 28.56 -26.24
CA GLY A 340 12.40 29.68 -25.79
C GLY A 340 13.21 29.37 -24.53
N ALA A 341 12.97 28.29 -23.80
CA ALA A 341 13.88 27.83 -22.75
C ALA A 341 15.13 27.17 -23.37
N THR A 342 16.24 27.21 -22.63
CA THR A 342 17.54 26.67 -23.07
C THR A 342 18.01 25.56 -22.16
N VAL A 343 18.78 24.62 -22.71
CA VAL A 343 19.42 23.55 -21.94
C VAL A 343 20.90 23.75 -21.86
N GLN A 344 21.44 23.52 -20.66
CA GLN A 344 22.86 23.46 -20.37
C GLN A 344 23.22 22.10 -19.80
N PHE A 345 24.47 21.71 -19.90
CA PHE A 345 24.96 20.41 -19.46
C PHE A 345 26.11 20.61 -18.47
N ASP A 346 26.19 19.73 -17.48
CA ASP A 346 27.31 19.76 -16.53
C ASP A 346 28.64 19.43 -17.20
N ALA A 347 29.73 19.68 -16.48
CA ALA A 347 31.10 19.47 -16.97
C ALA A 347 31.31 17.97 -17.29
N ASN A 348 30.79 17.05 -16.45
CA ASN A 348 30.97 15.61 -16.64
C ASN A 348 30.42 15.14 -18.00
N LEU A 349 29.21 15.59 -18.34
CA LEU A 349 28.59 15.24 -19.60
C LEU A 349 29.29 15.89 -20.77
N SER A 350 29.60 17.19 -20.64
CA SER A 350 30.23 18.00 -21.71
C SER A 350 31.64 17.54 -22.03
N GLU A 351 32.50 17.35 -21.02
CA GLU A 351 33.87 16.89 -21.20
C GLU A 351 33.97 15.44 -21.73
N SER A 352 33.12 14.55 -21.20
CA SER A 352 33.06 13.16 -21.69
C SER A 352 32.55 13.07 -23.12
N ALA A 353 31.64 13.97 -23.54
CA ALA A 353 31.13 14.05 -24.91
C ALA A 353 32.19 14.56 -25.88
N LEU A 354 33.11 15.44 -25.45
CA LEU A 354 34.21 15.87 -26.29
C LEU A 354 35.24 14.76 -26.57
N GLY A 355 35.16 13.63 -25.87
CA GLY A 355 36.11 12.50 -25.97
C GLY A 355 37.49 12.98 -25.52
N GLY A 356 38.03 12.49 -24.42
CA GLY A 356 39.28 12.98 -23.81
C GLY A 356 40.32 13.34 -24.86
N GLY A 357 40.54 14.62 -24.98
CA GLY A 357 41.50 15.32 -25.85
C GLY A 357 41.53 14.84 -27.30
N SER A 358 40.93 15.57 -28.22
CA SER A 358 41.22 15.35 -29.62
C SER A 358 42.71 15.74 -29.83
N HIS A 359 43.58 14.73 -29.83
CA HIS A 359 45.02 14.92 -30.16
C HIS A 359 45.23 15.43 -31.60
N THR A 360 44.16 15.75 -32.33
CA THR A 360 44.22 16.37 -33.67
C THR A 360 44.96 17.72 -33.64
N GLY A 361 44.79 18.50 -32.59
CA GLY A 361 45.57 19.74 -32.42
C GLY A 361 47.06 19.50 -32.12
N GLU A 362 47.38 18.52 -31.31
CA GLU A 362 48.75 18.12 -31.00
C GLU A 362 49.45 17.48 -32.21
N VAL A 363 48.75 16.60 -32.93
CA VAL A 363 49.25 15.98 -34.17
C VAL A 363 49.42 17.06 -35.27
N ALA A 364 48.50 17.97 -35.44
CA ALA A 364 48.60 19.12 -36.35
C ALA A 364 49.77 20.03 -35.96
N GLY A 365 49.90 20.36 -34.68
CA GLY A 365 51.02 21.16 -34.16
C GLY A 365 52.38 20.45 -34.38
N MET A 366 52.45 19.13 -34.19
CA MET A 366 53.65 18.34 -34.42
C MET A 366 54.00 18.29 -35.93
N VAL A 367 53.04 18.12 -36.82
CA VAL A 367 53.21 18.13 -38.27
C VAL A 367 53.69 19.53 -38.75
N ILE A 368 53.10 20.60 -38.22
CA ILE A 368 53.54 21.99 -38.54
C ILE A 368 54.96 22.23 -38.03
N ALA A 369 55.29 21.76 -36.82
CA ALA A 369 56.64 21.90 -36.26
C ALA A 369 57.73 21.16 -37.08
N PHE A 370 57.37 20.10 -37.80
CA PHE A 370 58.27 19.39 -38.72
C PHE A 370 58.36 20.02 -40.12
N ILE A 371 57.27 20.62 -40.61
CA ILE A 371 57.26 21.21 -41.96
C ILE A 371 57.99 22.57 -41.99
N VAL A 372 57.86 23.40 -40.95
CA VAL A 372 58.46 24.74 -40.92
C VAL A 372 59.99 24.73 -41.00
N PRO A 373 60.74 23.82 -40.31
CA PRO A 373 62.18 23.72 -40.51
C PRO A 373 62.60 23.16 -41.88
N ALA A 374 61.78 22.26 -42.47
CA ALA A 374 62.08 21.63 -43.76
C ALA A 374 61.98 22.61 -44.97
N CYS A 375 61.25 23.71 -44.82
CA CYS A 375 61.13 24.74 -45.85
C CYS A 375 62.24 25.82 -45.79
N ARG A 376 63.16 25.73 -44.84
CA ARG A 376 64.22 26.69 -44.66
C ARG A 376 65.62 26.19 -45.03
N PHE A 377 65.73 24.98 -45.62
CA PHE A 377 67.04 24.47 -46.17
C PHE A 377 66.91 24.17 -47.67
#